data_4cfe2ec731ebc4f2fec523b6d5df6d7b
#
_entry.id   4cfe2ec731ebc4f2fec523b6d5df6d7b
#
_cell.length_a   1.000
_cell.length_b   1.000
_cell.length_c   1.000
_cell.angle_alpha   90.00
_cell.angle_beta   90.00
_cell.angle_gamma   90.00
#
_symmetry.space_group_name_H-M   'P 1'
#
loop_
_entity.id
_entity.type
_entity.pdbx_description
1 polymer ?
#
loop_
_entity_poly.entity_id
_entity_poly.type
_entity_poly.pdbx_seq_one_letter_code
_entity_poly.pdbx_strand_id
1 'polypeptide(L)'
;MTLDYIASNLDIRYDVLDNFQDTWRSYRVRMTLSNAGSKPIPNAPWAIYLCHIRVIEPVHTKHNPNGYVIPGSHGIKVTHVNGCQHKFEPTASFPGLPGSQSLLIDFDAENWDVARTDVMPNWYIAADGLQARTITSTAGEDLSFIGPFDAPNKWKRIASDKYDPYTPEKRYSINDIIDLKKPGQLIVPSPSEIIGLDETRKVNLRTGDWAIIAGKGLKNEAKFLAGKTPTGLR
;
A
#
# COMPACT_ATOMS: atom_id res chain seq x y z
N MET A 1 -11.74 -27.93 -1.87
CA MET A 1 -11.66 -26.52 -2.32
C MET A 1 -10.19 -26.15 -2.39
N THR A 2 -9.76 -25.47 -3.44
CA THR A 2 -8.36 -25.08 -3.66
C THR A 2 -8.13 -23.65 -3.19
N LEU A 3 -6.88 -23.30 -2.87
CA LEU A 3 -6.51 -21.92 -2.57
C LEU A 3 -6.77 -20.97 -3.76
N ASP A 4 -6.66 -21.50 -4.99
CA ASP A 4 -7.00 -20.72 -6.21
C ASP A 4 -8.45 -20.24 -6.20
N TYR A 5 -9.39 -21.10 -5.78
CA TYR A 5 -10.79 -20.71 -5.65
C TYR A 5 -10.98 -19.59 -4.64
N ILE A 6 -10.37 -19.74 -3.45
CA ILE A 6 -10.50 -18.72 -2.39
C ILE A 6 -9.88 -17.40 -2.87
N ALA A 7 -8.65 -17.44 -3.40
CA ALA A 7 -7.95 -16.25 -3.86
C ALA A 7 -8.69 -15.47 -4.96
N SER A 8 -9.41 -16.19 -5.83
CA SER A 8 -10.17 -15.57 -6.94
C SER A 8 -11.57 -15.09 -6.56
N ASN A 9 -12.14 -15.59 -5.45
CA ASN A 9 -13.53 -15.31 -5.07
C ASN A 9 -13.66 -14.62 -3.70
N LEU A 10 -12.56 -14.43 -2.98
CA LEU A 10 -12.55 -13.67 -1.74
C LEU A 10 -12.25 -12.21 -2.04
N ASP A 11 -13.30 -11.38 -2.02
CA ASP A 11 -13.14 -9.95 -2.08
C ASP A 11 -12.89 -9.39 -0.69
N ILE A 12 -11.83 -8.61 -0.59
CA ILE A 12 -11.45 -7.94 0.65
C ILE A 12 -11.72 -6.44 0.49
N ARG A 13 -12.33 -5.86 1.51
CA ARG A 13 -12.42 -4.42 1.67
C ARG A 13 -11.88 -4.03 3.04
N TYR A 14 -11.08 -2.97 3.07
CA TYR A 14 -10.50 -2.39 4.27
C TYR A 14 -11.01 -0.96 4.43
N ASP A 15 -11.67 -0.66 5.52
CA ASP A 15 -12.22 0.66 5.81
C ASP A 15 -11.69 1.15 7.16
N VAL A 16 -11.03 2.31 7.17
CA VAL A 16 -10.81 3.04 8.41
C VAL A 16 -12.14 3.60 8.86
N LEU A 17 -12.58 3.21 10.04
CA LEU A 17 -13.83 3.69 10.63
C LEU A 17 -13.63 4.98 11.42
N ASP A 18 -12.58 5.00 12.25
CA ASP A 18 -12.35 6.12 13.14
C ASP A 18 -10.92 6.16 13.70
N ASN A 19 -10.21 7.27 13.47
CA ASN A 19 -8.94 7.59 14.09
C ASN A 19 -9.10 8.33 15.45
N PHE A 20 -10.32 8.75 15.80
CA PHE A 20 -10.58 9.55 17.00
C PHE A 20 -10.98 8.67 18.19
N GLN A 21 -10.23 7.57 18.38
CA GLN A 21 -10.40 6.76 19.57
C GLN A 21 -9.96 7.53 20.83
N ASP A 22 -10.49 7.18 21.99
CA ASP A 22 -10.19 7.82 23.26
C ASP A 22 -8.70 7.84 23.60
N THR A 23 -7.98 6.87 23.07
CA THR A 23 -6.53 6.83 23.16
C THR A 23 -5.95 7.15 21.78
N TRP A 24 -5.22 8.26 21.63
CA TRP A 24 -4.49 8.63 20.41
C TRP A 24 -3.51 7.56 19.89
N ARG A 25 -3.52 6.36 20.49
CA ARG A 25 -2.61 5.25 20.20
C ARG A 25 -3.25 4.14 19.39
N SER A 26 -4.52 4.27 19.05
CA SER A 26 -5.22 3.27 18.24
C SER A 26 -6.29 3.90 17.37
N TYR A 27 -6.66 3.21 16.32
CA TYR A 27 -7.77 3.55 15.44
C TYR A 27 -8.58 2.30 15.13
N ARG A 28 -9.84 2.51 14.78
CA ARG A 28 -10.79 1.44 14.48
C ARG A 28 -10.87 1.17 12.99
N VAL A 29 -10.80 -0.09 12.63
CA VAL A 29 -10.85 -0.61 11.26
C VAL A 29 -11.95 -1.63 11.12
N ARG A 30 -12.53 -1.68 9.93
CA ARG A 30 -13.36 -2.80 9.45
C ARG A 30 -12.70 -3.45 8.25
N MET A 31 -12.42 -4.73 8.36
CA MET A 31 -12.12 -5.60 7.24
C MET A 31 -13.38 -6.37 6.87
N THR A 32 -13.82 -6.26 5.63
CA THR A 32 -14.92 -7.04 5.09
C THR A 32 -14.37 -8.14 4.20
N LEU A 33 -14.70 -9.37 4.51
CA LEU A 33 -14.42 -10.54 3.68
C LEU A 33 -15.69 -10.95 2.97
N SER A 34 -15.75 -10.80 1.66
CA SER A 34 -16.92 -11.15 0.84
C SER A 34 -16.61 -12.34 -0.06
N ASN A 35 -17.42 -13.39 0.02
CA ASN A 35 -17.30 -14.51 -0.90
C ASN A 35 -18.13 -14.20 -2.16
N ALA A 36 -17.49 -13.71 -3.22
CA ALA A 36 -18.15 -13.43 -4.50
C ALA A 36 -18.51 -14.69 -5.30
N GLY A 37 -17.96 -15.83 -4.91
CA GLY A 37 -18.26 -17.11 -5.54
C GLY A 37 -19.56 -17.76 -5.05
N SER A 38 -20.01 -18.78 -5.76
CA SER A 38 -21.21 -19.55 -5.39
C SER A 38 -20.96 -20.66 -4.37
N LYS A 39 -19.71 -21.11 -4.21
CA LYS A 39 -19.35 -22.19 -3.27
C LYS A 39 -18.91 -21.58 -1.94
N PRO A 40 -19.26 -22.17 -0.79
CA PRO A 40 -18.81 -21.66 0.50
C PRO A 40 -17.30 -21.78 0.66
N ILE A 41 -16.68 -20.78 1.30
CA ILE A 41 -15.31 -20.88 1.79
C ILE A 41 -15.37 -21.64 3.13
N PRO A 42 -14.81 -22.84 3.23
CA PRO A 42 -14.97 -23.69 4.41
C PRO A 42 -14.14 -23.24 5.58
N ASN A 43 -14.48 -23.75 6.76
CA ASN A 43 -13.58 -23.79 7.89
C ASN A 43 -12.49 -24.85 7.60
N ALA A 44 -11.33 -24.38 7.17
CA ALA A 44 -10.17 -25.18 6.81
C ALA A 44 -8.89 -24.42 7.22
N PRO A 45 -7.75 -25.07 7.32
CA PRO A 45 -6.50 -24.45 7.79
C PRO A 45 -5.86 -23.54 6.73
N TRP A 46 -6.62 -22.56 6.23
CA TRP A 46 -6.07 -21.46 5.42
C TRP A 46 -5.79 -20.24 6.28
N ALA A 47 -4.88 -19.40 5.83
CA ALA A 47 -4.61 -18.13 6.46
C ALA A 47 -4.40 -17.02 5.41
N ILE A 48 -4.94 -15.83 5.69
CA ILE A 48 -4.66 -14.61 4.94
C ILE A 48 -3.46 -13.94 5.58
N TYR A 49 -2.44 -13.65 4.78
CA TYR A 49 -1.26 -12.90 5.18
C TYR A 49 -1.27 -11.54 4.52
N LEU A 50 -0.90 -10.53 5.27
CA LEU A 50 -0.78 -9.15 4.81
C LEU A 50 0.38 -8.46 5.49
N CYS A 51 0.94 -7.46 4.81
CA CYS A 51 1.81 -6.48 5.42
C CYS A 51 0.99 -5.27 5.84
N HIS A 52 1.10 -4.91 7.10
CA HIS A 52 0.43 -3.75 7.68
C HIS A 52 1.41 -3.05 8.63
N ILE A 53 1.70 -1.77 8.37
CA ILE A 53 2.74 -1.05 9.11
C ILE A 53 2.38 -0.77 10.58
N ARG A 54 1.12 -0.91 10.92
CA ARG A 54 0.60 -0.75 12.29
C ARG A 54 0.29 -2.11 12.88
N VAL A 55 0.61 -2.31 14.15
CA VAL A 55 0.28 -3.57 14.82
C VAL A 55 -1.23 -3.67 15.00
N ILE A 56 -1.81 -4.75 14.50
CA ILE A 56 -3.25 -5.06 14.63
C ILE A 56 -3.48 -5.69 16.00
N GLU A 57 -4.49 -5.18 16.73
CA GLU A 57 -4.82 -5.59 18.09
C GLU A 57 -3.58 -5.57 19.03
N PRO A 58 -2.87 -4.42 19.15
CA PRO A 58 -1.54 -4.37 19.75
C PRO A 58 -1.51 -4.85 21.21
N VAL A 59 -2.59 -4.64 21.95
CA VAL A 59 -2.71 -5.09 23.36
C VAL A 59 -2.72 -6.61 23.46
N HIS A 60 -3.22 -7.29 22.43
CA HIS A 60 -3.48 -8.73 22.46
C HIS A 60 -2.49 -9.54 21.59
N THR A 61 -1.89 -8.94 20.59
CA THR A 61 -1.02 -9.65 19.63
C THR A 61 0.46 -9.38 19.83
N LYS A 62 0.82 -8.22 20.39
CA LYS A 62 2.21 -7.87 20.65
C LYS A 62 2.79 -8.83 21.67
N HIS A 63 3.80 -9.57 21.29
CA HIS A 63 4.42 -10.63 22.11
C HIS A 63 3.55 -11.88 22.38
N ASN A 64 2.47 -12.08 21.62
CA ASN A 64 1.61 -13.25 21.73
C ASN A 64 1.67 -14.11 20.44
N PRO A 65 2.51 -15.15 20.39
CA PRO A 65 2.63 -16.00 19.20
C PRO A 65 1.38 -16.85 18.93
N ASN A 66 0.50 -17.01 19.92
CA ASN A 66 -0.75 -17.76 19.75
C ASN A 66 -1.85 -16.95 19.05
N GLY A 67 -1.63 -15.62 18.90
CA GLY A 67 -2.59 -14.72 18.32
C GLY A 67 -3.80 -14.43 19.23
N TYR A 68 -4.77 -13.71 18.65
CA TYR A 68 -5.96 -13.25 19.35
C TYR A 68 -7.20 -13.45 18.48
N VAL A 69 -8.23 -14.08 19.04
CA VAL A 69 -9.53 -14.23 18.37
C VAL A 69 -10.29 -12.92 18.49
N ILE A 70 -10.52 -12.26 17.36
CA ILE A 70 -11.17 -10.95 17.33
C ILE A 70 -12.64 -11.11 17.74
N PRO A 71 -13.13 -10.38 18.75
CA PRO A 71 -14.53 -10.43 19.13
C PRO A 71 -15.47 -10.04 17.97
N GLY A 72 -16.57 -10.79 17.83
CA GLY A 72 -17.53 -10.53 16.74
C GLY A 72 -17.10 -11.00 15.35
N SER A 73 -15.86 -11.50 15.18
CA SER A 73 -15.35 -12.01 13.90
C SER A 73 -15.83 -13.42 13.53
N HIS A 74 -16.73 -13.99 14.30
CA HIS A 74 -17.18 -15.39 14.12
C HIS A 74 -16.04 -16.41 14.06
N GLY A 75 -15.00 -16.20 14.87
CA GLY A 75 -13.92 -17.15 15.00
C GLY A 75 -12.71 -16.92 14.09
N ILE A 76 -12.50 -15.69 13.64
CA ILE A 76 -11.24 -15.31 12.98
C ILE A 76 -10.23 -14.85 14.03
N LYS A 77 -9.05 -15.41 13.96
CA LYS A 77 -7.90 -15.10 14.82
C LYS A 77 -6.88 -14.30 14.05
N VAL A 78 -6.34 -13.23 14.66
CA VAL A 78 -5.20 -12.47 14.14
C VAL A 78 -3.93 -12.81 14.92
N THR A 79 -2.81 -12.90 14.22
CA THR A 79 -1.48 -13.09 14.80
C THR A 79 -0.52 -12.08 14.18
N HIS A 80 0.24 -11.39 15.01
CA HIS A 80 1.39 -10.61 14.57
C HIS A 80 2.57 -11.57 14.37
N VAL A 81 2.97 -11.77 13.11
CA VAL A 81 4.00 -12.77 12.77
C VAL A 81 5.40 -12.19 13.02
N ASN A 82 5.70 -11.08 12.37
CA ASN A 82 6.93 -10.32 12.56
C ASN A 82 6.83 -8.96 11.84
N GLY A 83 7.62 -7.99 12.28
CA GLY A 83 7.72 -6.68 11.60
C GLY A 83 6.34 -6.12 11.20
N CYS A 84 6.07 -6.05 9.90
CA CYS A 84 4.78 -5.61 9.36
C CYS A 84 3.84 -6.77 9.02
N GLN A 85 4.26 -8.02 9.17
CA GLN A 85 3.46 -9.16 8.72
C GLN A 85 2.45 -9.61 9.77
N HIS A 86 1.21 -9.70 9.35
CA HIS A 86 0.09 -10.22 10.14
C HIS A 86 -0.56 -11.40 9.42
N LYS A 87 -1.22 -12.25 10.20
CA LYS A 87 -1.93 -13.44 9.73
C LYS A 87 -3.33 -13.46 10.31
N PHE A 88 -4.36 -13.61 9.45
CA PHE A 88 -5.74 -13.86 9.83
C PHE A 88 -6.09 -15.29 9.46
N GLU A 89 -6.58 -16.09 10.40
CA GLU A 89 -6.89 -17.49 10.17
C GLU A 89 -8.19 -17.90 10.88
N PRO A 90 -8.98 -18.83 10.32
CA PRO A 90 -10.14 -19.36 10.99
C PRO A 90 -9.75 -20.25 12.17
N THR A 91 -10.53 -20.17 13.23
CA THR A 91 -10.49 -21.12 14.36
C THR A 91 -11.56 -22.19 14.20
N ALA A 92 -11.58 -23.17 15.10
CA ALA A 92 -12.61 -24.21 15.07
C ALA A 92 -14.04 -23.68 15.16
N SER A 93 -14.24 -22.46 15.68
CA SER A 93 -15.55 -21.82 15.79
C SER A 93 -15.98 -21.03 14.54
N PHE A 94 -15.12 -20.91 13.53
CA PHE A 94 -15.49 -20.24 12.28
C PHE A 94 -16.48 -21.12 11.49
N PRO A 95 -17.70 -20.63 11.16
CA PRO A 95 -18.71 -21.47 10.50
C PRO A 95 -18.47 -21.66 8.99
N GLY A 96 -17.42 -21.06 8.43
CA GLY A 96 -17.26 -20.89 7.01
C GLY A 96 -17.92 -19.62 6.51
N LEU A 97 -17.67 -19.25 5.26
CA LEU A 97 -18.28 -18.10 4.60
C LEU A 97 -19.08 -18.57 3.38
N PRO A 98 -20.42 -18.61 3.46
CA PRO A 98 -21.27 -19.03 2.35
C PRO A 98 -21.07 -18.18 1.10
N GLY A 99 -21.44 -18.72 -0.05
CA GLY A 99 -21.41 -17.99 -1.31
C GLY A 99 -22.31 -16.74 -1.26
N SER A 100 -21.85 -15.65 -1.86
CA SER A 100 -22.55 -14.36 -1.90
C SER A 100 -22.82 -13.73 -0.52
N GLN A 101 -22.06 -14.12 0.50
CA GLN A 101 -22.14 -13.55 1.84
C GLN A 101 -20.84 -12.84 2.23
N SER A 102 -20.96 -11.96 3.21
CA SER A 102 -19.83 -11.19 3.75
C SER A 102 -19.70 -11.37 5.25
N LEU A 103 -18.48 -11.34 5.73
CA LEU A 103 -18.09 -11.32 7.13
C LEU A 103 -17.44 -9.98 7.45
N LEU A 104 -17.92 -9.32 8.47
CA LEU A 104 -17.35 -8.08 9.00
C LEU A 104 -16.44 -8.39 10.17
N ILE A 105 -15.23 -7.88 10.14
CA ILE A 105 -14.22 -8.06 11.18
C ILE A 105 -13.76 -6.67 11.60
N ASP A 106 -14.22 -6.22 12.77
CA ASP A 106 -13.82 -4.95 13.34
C ASP A 106 -12.67 -5.19 14.33
N PHE A 107 -11.60 -4.41 14.18
CA PHE A 107 -10.44 -4.49 15.06
C PHE A 107 -9.81 -3.12 15.28
N ASP A 108 -8.98 -3.04 16.30
CA ASP A 108 -8.16 -1.86 16.54
C ASP A 108 -6.74 -2.08 16.00
N ALA A 109 -6.15 -1.02 15.47
CA ALA A 109 -4.76 -1.03 15.08
C ALA A 109 -4.01 0.15 15.68
N GLU A 110 -2.69 0.03 15.77
CA GLU A 110 -1.80 0.96 16.46
C GLU A 110 -1.73 2.30 15.72
N ASN A 111 -1.73 3.40 16.46
CA ASN A 111 -1.60 4.78 15.99
C ASN A 111 -2.79 5.24 15.14
N TRP A 112 -2.63 5.36 13.80
CA TRP A 112 -3.62 5.87 12.85
C TRP A 112 -3.31 5.41 11.43
N ASP A 113 -4.34 5.37 10.59
CA ASP A 113 -4.23 5.36 9.14
C ASP A 113 -4.95 6.59 8.57
N VAL A 114 -4.32 7.32 7.68
CA VAL A 114 -4.85 8.59 7.15
C VAL A 114 -4.86 8.67 5.62
N ALA A 115 -4.32 7.65 4.96
CA ALA A 115 -4.25 7.56 3.52
C ALA A 115 -4.29 6.10 3.05
N ARG A 116 -4.80 5.85 1.84
CA ARG A 116 -4.81 4.50 1.25
C ARG A 116 -3.43 3.85 1.19
N THR A 117 -2.38 4.66 1.04
CA THR A 117 -0.99 4.19 0.97
C THR A 117 -0.44 3.68 2.31
N ASP A 118 -1.16 3.87 3.41
CA ASP A 118 -0.80 3.30 4.72
C ASP A 118 -1.09 1.80 4.78
N VAL A 119 -1.94 1.30 3.87
CA VAL A 119 -2.29 -0.12 3.74
C VAL A 119 -1.61 -0.70 2.51
N MET A 120 -0.83 -1.77 2.70
CA MET A 120 -0.10 -2.40 1.60
C MET A 120 -0.99 -3.37 0.82
N PRO A 121 -0.91 -3.39 -0.53
CA PRO A 121 -1.64 -4.35 -1.37
C PRO A 121 -0.96 -5.73 -1.36
N ASN A 122 -1.44 -6.61 -2.23
CA ASN A 122 -0.91 -7.95 -2.46
C ASN A 122 -1.02 -8.89 -1.26
N TRP A 123 -2.17 -8.86 -0.60
CA TRP A 123 -2.49 -9.86 0.42
C TRP A 123 -2.57 -11.24 -0.22
N TYR A 124 -2.15 -12.26 0.51
CA TYR A 124 -2.14 -13.61 -0.03
C TYR A 124 -2.75 -14.61 0.93
N ILE A 125 -3.29 -15.68 0.38
CA ILE A 125 -3.78 -16.82 1.14
C ILE A 125 -2.81 -17.97 1.03
N ALA A 126 -2.58 -18.65 2.15
CA ALA A 126 -1.71 -19.83 2.23
C ALA A 126 -2.33 -20.91 3.12
N ALA A 127 -1.90 -22.13 2.92
CA ALA A 127 -2.16 -23.29 3.78
C ALA A 127 -0.97 -24.22 3.73
N ASP A 128 -0.77 -25.00 4.78
CA ASP A 128 0.37 -25.91 4.88
C ASP A 128 0.41 -26.91 3.71
N GLY A 129 1.60 -27.04 3.13
CA GLY A 129 1.83 -27.94 1.99
C GLY A 129 1.25 -27.46 0.65
N LEU A 130 0.62 -26.28 0.59
CA LEU A 130 0.06 -25.71 -0.63
C LEU A 130 0.81 -24.44 -1.05
N GLN A 131 0.86 -24.20 -2.35
CA GLN A 131 1.42 -22.97 -2.88
C GLN A 131 0.50 -21.79 -2.55
N ALA A 132 1.05 -20.75 -1.94
CA ALA A 132 0.32 -19.51 -1.65
C ALA A 132 -0.22 -18.84 -2.93
N ARG A 133 -1.31 -18.09 -2.78
CA ARG A 133 -1.98 -17.36 -3.87
C ARG A 133 -2.28 -15.93 -3.44
N THR A 134 -1.93 -14.97 -4.27
CA THR A 134 -2.35 -13.58 -4.07
C THR A 134 -3.87 -13.47 -4.22
N ILE A 135 -4.52 -12.79 -3.29
CA ILE A 135 -5.96 -12.53 -3.33
C ILE A 135 -6.23 -11.47 -4.40
N THR A 136 -7.03 -11.82 -5.38
CA THR A 136 -7.24 -11.02 -6.60
C THR A 136 -7.71 -9.60 -6.31
N SER A 137 -8.61 -9.41 -5.34
CA SER A 137 -9.14 -8.09 -4.98
C SER A 137 -8.11 -7.13 -4.38
N THR A 138 -6.95 -7.64 -3.94
CA THR A 138 -5.88 -6.82 -3.35
C THR A 138 -4.61 -6.79 -4.22
N ALA A 139 -4.66 -7.40 -5.41
CA ALA A 139 -3.48 -7.62 -6.24
C ALA A 139 -3.03 -6.35 -6.99
N GLY A 140 -1.72 -6.25 -7.20
CA GLY A 140 -1.11 -5.17 -7.97
C GLY A 140 -0.94 -3.88 -7.19
N GLU A 141 -1.10 -2.75 -7.86
CA GLU A 141 -0.94 -1.40 -7.31
C GLU A 141 -2.28 -0.67 -7.10
N ASP A 142 -3.38 -1.32 -7.47
CA ASP A 142 -4.73 -0.77 -7.27
C ASP A 142 -5.13 -0.87 -5.79
N LEU A 143 -5.35 0.27 -5.17
CA LEU A 143 -5.79 0.40 -3.77
C LEU A 143 -7.31 0.59 -3.65
N SER A 144 -8.09 0.18 -4.65
CA SER A 144 -9.56 0.32 -4.66
C SER A 144 -10.24 -0.52 -3.57
N PHE A 145 -9.59 -1.58 -3.10
CA PHE A 145 -10.08 -2.38 -1.96
C PHE A 145 -10.06 -1.61 -0.63
N ILE A 146 -9.36 -0.46 -0.56
CA ILE A 146 -9.32 0.40 0.61
C ILE A 146 -10.37 1.50 0.45
N GLY A 147 -11.23 1.63 1.46
CA GLY A 147 -12.28 2.64 1.51
C GLY A 147 -11.77 4.08 1.41
N PRO A 148 -12.66 5.03 1.10
CA PRO A 148 -12.29 6.42 1.00
C PRO A 148 -12.00 7.02 2.37
N PHE A 149 -11.04 7.95 2.41
CA PHE A 149 -10.76 8.79 3.57
C PHE A 149 -11.53 10.12 3.41
N ASP A 150 -12.83 10.05 3.50
CA ASP A 150 -13.79 11.10 3.13
C ASP A 150 -14.31 11.94 4.31
N ALA A 151 -13.89 11.62 5.53
CA ALA A 151 -14.32 12.31 6.74
C ALA A 151 -13.13 12.69 7.65
N PRO A 152 -13.23 13.76 8.46
CA PRO A 152 -12.13 14.19 9.33
C PRO A 152 -11.58 13.10 10.24
N ASN A 153 -12.42 12.25 10.79
CA ASN A 153 -12.01 11.15 11.65
C ASN A 153 -11.33 9.99 10.90
N LYS A 154 -11.32 10.01 9.58
CA LYS A 154 -10.61 9.04 8.75
C LYS A 154 -9.28 9.57 8.25
N TRP A 155 -9.15 10.86 7.93
CA TRP A 155 -7.94 11.43 7.38
C TRP A 155 -7.11 12.28 8.34
N LYS A 156 -7.63 12.61 9.55
CA LYS A 156 -6.84 13.20 10.63
C LYS A 156 -6.36 12.10 11.56
N ARG A 157 -5.18 12.29 12.15
CA ARG A 157 -4.61 11.38 13.13
C ARG A 157 -5.33 11.41 14.47
N ILE A 158 -5.77 12.60 14.87
CA ILE A 158 -6.53 12.87 16.11
C ILE A 158 -7.49 14.04 15.86
N ALA A 159 -8.49 14.22 16.69
CA ALA A 159 -9.51 15.25 16.53
C ALA A 159 -8.94 16.68 16.49
N SER A 160 -7.90 16.97 17.30
CA SER A 160 -7.23 18.27 17.35
C SER A 160 -6.13 18.44 16.28
N ASP A 161 -5.90 17.45 15.43
CA ASP A 161 -4.86 17.51 14.43
C ASP A 161 -5.16 18.59 13.38
N LYS A 162 -4.20 19.47 13.19
CA LYS A 162 -4.25 20.49 12.12
C LYS A 162 -3.75 19.96 10.77
N TYR A 163 -3.39 18.68 10.73
CA TYR A 163 -2.92 18.03 9.51
C TYR A 163 -3.99 18.09 8.44
N ASP A 164 -3.60 18.57 7.29
CA ASP A 164 -4.41 18.63 6.09
C ASP A 164 -3.85 17.62 5.08
N PRO A 165 -4.60 16.54 4.76
CA PRO A 165 -4.05 15.45 4.00
C PRO A 165 -3.61 15.93 2.61
N TYR A 166 -2.47 15.42 2.18
CA TYR A 166 -2.03 15.57 0.81
C TYR A 166 -2.88 14.66 -0.09
N THR A 167 -3.94 15.20 -0.63
CA THR A 167 -4.61 14.57 -1.76
C THR A 167 -3.79 14.77 -3.04
N PRO A 168 -3.96 13.94 -4.09
CA PRO A 168 -3.32 14.17 -5.38
C PRO A 168 -3.57 15.59 -5.90
N GLU A 169 -4.80 16.09 -5.80
CA GLU A 169 -5.18 17.43 -6.23
C GLU A 169 -4.39 18.52 -5.50
N LYS A 170 -4.21 18.37 -4.17
CA LYS A 170 -3.39 19.31 -3.38
C LYS A 170 -1.93 19.29 -3.77
N ARG A 171 -1.37 18.09 -4.04
CA ARG A 171 -0.01 17.99 -4.55
C ARG A 171 0.17 18.70 -5.87
N TYR A 172 -0.77 18.50 -6.79
CA TYR A 172 -0.72 19.17 -8.08
C TYR A 172 -0.89 20.67 -7.95
N SER A 173 -1.84 21.14 -7.14
CA SER A 173 -2.06 22.57 -6.94
C SER A 173 -0.86 23.29 -6.28
N ILE A 174 -0.12 22.61 -5.39
CA ILE A 174 1.13 23.15 -4.85
C ILE A 174 2.19 23.30 -5.95
N ASN A 175 2.26 22.31 -6.85
CA ASN A 175 3.21 22.35 -7.97
C ASN A 175 2.82 23.37 -9.03
N ASP A 176 1.55 23.69 -9.20
CA ASP A 176 1.08 24.71 -10.12
C ASP A 176 1.57 26.13 -9.78
N ILE A 177 1.94 26.33 -8.50
CA ILE A 177 2.48 27.63 -8.03
C ILE A 177 3.99 27.75 -8.32
N ILE A 178 4.65 26.64 -8.64
CA ILE A 178 6.09 26.61 -8.90
C ILE A 178 6.35 27.17 -10.30
N ASP A 179 7.07 28.28 -10.40
CA ASP A 179 7.55 28.80 -11.68
C ASP A 179 8.63 27.91 -12.26
N LEU A 180 8.21 26.94 -13.09
CA LEU A 180 9.09 25.99 -13.78
C LEU A 180 10.02 26.63 -14.82
N LYS A 181 9.99 27.97 -15.00
CA LYS A 181 10.89 28.67 -15.93
C LYS A 181 12.34 28.69 -15.44
N LYS A 182 12.57 28.45 -14.15
CA LYS A 182 13.95 28.36 -13.63
C LYS A 182 14.52 26.96 -13.95
N PRO A 183 15.63 26.86 -14.67
CA PRO A 183 16.21 25.58 -15.10
C PRO A 183 16.41 24.57 -13.99
N GLY A 184 16.74 25.01 -12.78
CA GLY A 184 16.97 24.16 -11.63
C GLY A 184 15.73 23.43 -11.13
N GLN A 185 14.55 23.90 -11.48
CA GLN A 185 13.27 23.27 -11.07
C GLN A 185 12.86 22.11 -11.97
N LEU A 186 13.57 21.92 -13.08
CA LEU A 186 13.34 20.80 -14.00
C LEU A 186 14.12 19.54 -13.62
N ILE A 187 14.97 19.64 -12.60
CA ILE A 187 15.80 18.53 -12.14
C ILE A 187 15.16 17.88 -10.92
N VAL A 188 14.94 16.56 -10.97
CA VAL A 188 14.34 15.78 -9.87
C VAL A 188 15.30 14.65 -9.49
N PRO A 189 15.70 14.55 -8.23
CA PRO A 189 15.46 15.48 -7.12
C PRO A 189 16.12 16.85 -7.35
N SER A 190 15.54 17.89 -6.74
CA SER A 190 16.08 19.26 -6.89
C SER A 190 17.51 19.32 -6.32
N PRO A 191 18.47 19.86 -7.06
CA PRO A 191 19.83 20.00 -6.56
C PRO A 191 19.88 21.01 -5.42
N SER A 192 20.80 20.79 -4.48
CA SER A 192 21.02 21.70 -3.35
C SER A 192 21.66 23.02 -3.77
N GLU A 193 22.38 23.00 -4.87
CA GLU A 193 23.03 24.18 -5.44
C GLU A 193 23.05 24.07 -6.97
N ILE A 194 22.78 25.17 -7.65
CA ILE A 194 22.91 25.30 -9.11
C ILE A 194 23.75 26.51 -9.39
N ILE A 195 24.93 26.29 -9.93
CA ILE A 195 25.79 27.35 -10.44
C ILE A 195 25.39 27.61 -11.89
N GLY A 196 24.79 28.77 -12.15
CA GLY A 196 24.45 29.21 -13.51
C GLY A 196 25.70 29.35 -14.36
N LEU A 197 25.77 28.61 -15.44
CA LEU A 197 26.75 28.87 -16.50
C LEU A 197 26.26 30.06 -17.34
N ASP A 198 27.22 30.75 -17.98
CA ASP A 198 26.96 31.86 -18.87
C ASP A 198 25.87 31.50 -19.92
N GLU A 199 24.73 32.17 -19.86
CA GLU A 199 23.59 31.91 -20.76
C GLU A 199 23.90 32.19 -22.24
N THR A 200 25.02 32.85 -22.53
CA THR A 200 25.48 33.09 -23.90
C THR A 200 26.05 31.84 -24.57
N ARG A 201 26.41 30.83 -23.82
CA ARG A 201 26.93 29.55 -24.32
C ARG A 201 25.84 28.51 -24.42
N LYS A 202 25.12 28.49 -25.51
CA LYS A 202 24.15 27.44 -25.82
C LYS A 202 24.81 26.31 -26.61
N VAL A 203 24.66 25.08 -26.14
CA VAL A 203 25.12 23.88 -26.81
C VAL A 203 23.92 23.19 -27.44
N ASN A 204 23.96 22.98 -28.75
CA ASN A 204 22.92 22.22 -29.44
C ASN A 204 23.31 20.75 -29.54
N LEU A 205 22.73 19.92 -28.72
CA LEU A 205 22.99 18.48 -28.72
C LEU A 205 22.38 17.74 -29.92
N ARG A 206 21.57 18.40 -30.74
CA ARG A 206 20.94 17.81 -31.93
C ARG A 206 21.80 17.97 -33.19
N THR A 207 22.70 18.91 -33.18
CA THR A 207 23.56 19.20 -34.32
C THR A 207 25.01 19.24 -33.84
N GLY A 208 25.85 18.37 -34.35
CA GLY A 208 27.25 18.32 -34.02
C GLY A 208 27.75 16.88 -33.77
N ASP A 209 29.05 16.72 -33.79
CA ASP A 209 29.73 15.45 -33.53
C ASP A 209 29.94 15.26 -32.01
N TRP A 210 28.86 14.91 -31.33
CA TRP A 210 28.92 14.63 -29.90
C TRP A 210 29.22 13.14 -29.64
N ALA A 211 30.07 12.87 -28.69
CA ALA A 211 30.35 11.52 -28.22
C ALA A 211 30.03 11.39 -26.75
N ILE A 212 29.43 10.27 -26.35
CA ILE A 212 29.22 9.89 -24.96
C ILE A 212 30.44 9.10 -24.51
N ILE A 213 31.24 9.69 -23.63
CA ILE A 213 32.39 9.02 -23.03
C ILE A 213 31.99 8.45 -21.69
N ALA A 214 31.84 7.14 -21.61
CA ALA A 214 31.45 6.47 -20.37
C ALA A 214 32.66 5.96 -19.61
N GLY A 215 32.70 6.26 -18.31
CA GLY A 215 33.64 5.65 -17.38
C GLY A 215 33.41 4.14 -17.22
N LYS A 216 34.41 3.45 -16.65
CA LYS A 216 34.31 2.02 -16.33
C LYS A 216 33.11 1.78 -15.38
N GLY A 217 32.15 0.98 -15.81
CA GLY A 217 30.93 0.67 -15.02
C GLY A 217 29.68 1.45 -15.46
N LEU A 218 29.79 2.49 -16.30
CA LEU A 218 28.64 3.33 -16.73
C LEU A 218 28.20 3.03 -18.17
N LYS A 219 28.46 1.84 -18.68
CA LYS A 219 28.12 1.46 -20.07
C LYS A 219 26.61 1.41 -20.32
N ASN A 220 25.83 0.97 -19.34
CA ASN A 220 24.39 0.87 -19.47
C ASN A 220 23.73 2.26 -19.47
N GLU A 221 24.20 3.16 -18.63
CA GLU A 221 23.75 4.55 -18.56
C GLU A 221 24.09 5.31 -19.83
N ALA A 222 25.28 5.13 -20.35
CA ALA A 222 25.68 5.69 -21.66
C ALA A 222 24.82 5.19 -22.80
N LYS A 223 24.54 3.88 -22.85
CA LYS A 223 23.66 3.27 -23.85
C LYS A 223 22.22 3.80 -23.73
N PHE A 224 21.71 3.93 -22.52
CA PHE A 224 20.39 4.53 -22.25
C PHE A 224 20.35 5.97 -22.74
N LEU A 225 21.35 6.80 -22.40
CA LEU A 225 21.43 8.18 -22.82
C LEU A 225 21.50 8.30 -24.35
N ALA A 226 22.33 7.51 -25.01
CA ALA A 226 22.41 7.48 -26.47
C ALA A 226 21.07 7.13 -27.15
N GLY A 227 20.30 6.25 -26.55
CA GLY A 227 18.94 5.89 -27.06
C GLY A 227 17.87 6.95 -26.84
N LYS A 228 18.14 7.97 -26.01
CA LYS A 228 17.21 9.08 -25.73
C LYS A 228 17.56 10.37 -26.44
N THR A 229 18.72 10.44 -27.00
CA THR A 229 19.16 11.62 -27.79
C THR A 229 18.76 11.46 -29.27
N PRO A 230 18.34 12.55 -29.94
CA PRO A 230 18.05 12.49 -31.36
C PRO A 230 19.28 12.06 -32.13
N THR A 231 19.06 11.31 -33.20
CA THR A 231 20.07 10.71 -34.11
C THR A 231 21.30 11.61 -34.34
N GLY A 232 22.44 11.16 -33.83
CA GLY A 232 23.72 11.86 -34.04
C GLY A 232 24.76 11.64 -32.93
N LEU A 233 24.38 11.23 -31.73
CA LEU A 233 25.33 10.86 -30.67
C LEU A 233 25.88 9.44 -30.89
N ARG A 234 27.15 9.29 -31.09
CA ARG A 234 27.88 8.01 -31.18
C ARG A 234 28.65 7.73 -29.90
#